data_f8347f42979a02d74ed03b194b48a5d7
#
_entry.id   f8347f42979a02d74ed03b194b48a5d7
#
_cell.length_a   1.000
_cell.length_b   1.000
_cell.length_c   1.000
_cell.angle_alpha   90.00
_cell.angle_beta   90.00
_cell.angle_gamma   90.00
#
_symmetry.space_group_name_H-M   'P 1'
#
loop_
_entity.id
_entity.type
_entity.pdbx_description
1 polymer ?
#
loop_
_entity_poly.entity_id
_entity_poly.type
_entity_poly.pdbx_seq_one_letter_code
_entity_poly.pdbx_strand_id
1 'polypeptide(L)'
;MSQNLETLLQKSGSAVNLLRNSQIGAYVYPVVPSEYNNWRDEQRAWRDSAVLFDQSHHMVDIYVEGPDAVKLLSDLAINTFKNFPINRAKQFVPCSYSGHVIGDGILFHLEENKVVFVGRAPSANWIQYHAIAGKYNVQVTKDDRSPGRTKGKAVTRKSYRFQIQGPNAEKVIEKLNGGPFS
;
A
#
# COMPACT_ATOMS: atom_id res chain seq x y z
N MET A 1 15.49 20.54 -12.03
CA MET A 1 15.59 19.30 -12.82
C MET A 1 15.80 18.13 -11.86
N SER A 2 15.00 17.08 -11.96
CA SER A 2 15.23 15.88 -11.17
C SER A 2 16.51 15.19 -11.66
N GLN A 3 17.42 14.89 -10.75
CA GLN A 3 18.62 14.11 -11.06
C GLN A 3 18.23 12.64 -11.15
N ASN A 4 18.78 11.90 -12.12
CA ASN A 4 18.60 10.47 -12.16
C ASN A 4 19.41 9.77 -11.05
N LEU A 5 19.06 8.54 -10.72
CA LEU A 5 19.67 7.78 -9.63
C LEU A 5 21.18 7.55 -9.86
N GLU A 6 21.58 7.27 -11.09
CA GLU A 6 23.00 7.06 -11.44
C GLU A 6 23.86 8.29 -11.12
N THR A 7 23.38 9.47 -11.52
CA THR A 7 24.06 10.73 -11.20
C THR A 7 24.17 10.97 -9.69
N LEU A 8 23.13 10.60 -8.94
CA LEU A 8 23.16 10.71 -7.47
C LEU A 8 24.14 9.75 -6.83
N LEU A 9 24.21 8.50 -7.29
CA LEU A 9 25.16 7.50 -6.83
C LEU A 9 26.60 7.91 -7.09
N GLN A 10 26.90 8.37 -8.30
CA GLN A 10 28.23 8.87 -8.69
C GLN A 10 28.66 10.05 -7.83
N LYS A 11 27.78 11.03 -7.61
CA LYS A 11 28.07 12.20 -6.73
C LYS A 11 28.29 11.82 -5.28
N SER A 12 27.61 10.80 -4.78
CA SER A 12 27.71 10.35 -3.39
C SER A 12 28.87 9.36 -3.18
N GLY A 13 29.46 8.86 -4.27
CA GLY A 13 30.53 7.85 -4.25
C GLY A 13 30.06 6.43 -3.93
N SER A 14 28.89 6.26 -3.31
CA SER A 14 28.29 4.95 -3.07
C SER A 14 26.82 5.07 -2.68
N ALA A 15 26.06 3.99 -2.84
CA ALA A 15 24.68 3.89 -2.38
C ALA A 15 24.56 4.07 -0.84
N VAL A 16 25.53 3.55 -0.09
CA VAL A 16 25.59 3.70 1.37
C VAL A 16 25.73 5.17 1.77
N ASN A 17 26.63 5.91 1.12
CA ASN A 17 26.81 7.34 1.39
C ASN A 17 25.56 8.14 1.00
N LEU A 18 24.93 7.81 -0.13
CA LEU A 18 23.70 8.45 -0.55
C LEU A 18 22.59 8.28 0.49
N LEU A 19 22.41 7.08 1.03
CA LEU A 19 21.40 6.81 2.04
C LEU A 19 21.71 7.45 3.40
N ARG A 20 22.97 7.34 3.87
CA ARG A 20 23.40 7.92 5.15
C ARG A 20 23.27 9.43 5.19
N ASN A 21 23.55 10.11 4.09
CA ASN A 21 23.49 11.56 3.97
C ASN A 21 22.15 12.09 3.42
N SER A 22 21.15 11.22 3.32
CA SER A 22 19.83 11.59 2.83
C SER A 22 19.18 12.61 3.75
N GLN A 23 18.74 13.74 3.20
CA GLN A 23 17.99 14.79 3.90
C GLN A 23 16.50 14.44 4.04
N ILE A 24 16.11 13.27 3.57
CA ILE A 24 14.70 12.85 3.59
C ILE A 24 14.19 12.68 5.02
N GLY A 25 15.00 12.23 5.96
CA GLY A 25 14.61 11.99 7.36
C GLY A 25 13.56 10.87 7.51
N ALA A 26 13.13 10.64 8.74
CA ALA A 26 12.10 9.64 9.04
C ALA A 26 10.72 10.04 8.51
N TYR A 27 9.89 9.06 8.16
CA TYR A 27 8.48 9.29 7.89
C TYR A 27 7.76 9.59 9.21
N VAL A 28 7.05 10.72 9.26
CA VAL A 28 6.24 11.13 10.41
C VAL A 28 4.81 11.34 9.92
N TYR A 29 3.87 10.71 10.60
CA TYR A 29 2.43 10.89 10.33
C TYR A 29 1.77 11.62 11.49
N PRO A 30 0.83 12.55 11.24
CA PRO A 30 0.29 13.44 12.26
C PRO A 30 -0.38 12.76 13.45
N VAL A 31 -0.87 11.55 13.28
CA VAL A 31 -1.68 10.83 14.30
C VAL A 31 -1.06 9.52 14.74
N VAL A 32 0.03 9.08 14.10
CA VAL A 32 0.68 7.82 14.42
C VAL A 32 2.04 8.13 15.02
N PRO A 33 2.26 7.84 16.31
CA PRO A 33 3.60 7.93 16.90
C PRO A 33 4.58 7.05 16.16
N SER A 34 5.84 7.45 16.14
CA SER A 34 6.91 6.67 15.53
C SER A 34 7.16 5.35 16.26
N GLU A 35 6.84 5.31 17.52
CA GLU A 35 6.88 4.13 18.41
C GLU A 35 5.88 4.32 19.56
N TYR A 36 5.29 3.24 20.04
CA TYR A 36 4.33 3.26 21.16
C TYR A 36 5.00 2.94 22.49
N ASN A 37 6.01 2.08 22.48
CA ASN A 37 6.85 1.77 23.64
C ASN A 37 8.28 2.25 23.36
N ASN A 38 9.14 1.32 22.99
CA ASN A 38 10.41 1.63 22.36
C ASN A 38 10.67 0.61 21.23
N TRP A 39 11.36 1.06 20.20
CA TRP A 39 11.55 0.27 18.97
C TRP A 39 12.24 -1.10 19.22
N ARG A 40 13.07 -1.22 20.27
CA ARG A 40 13.75 -2.49 20.60
C ARG A 40 12.77 -3.52 21.13
N ASP A 41 11.83 -3.10 21.99
CA ASP A 41 10.81 -3.99 22.54
C ASP A 41 9.78 -4.36 21.49
N GLU A 42 9.43 -3.42 20.60
CA GLU A 42 8.56 -3.67 19.44
C GLU A 42 9.20 -4.67 18.47
N GLN A 43 10.52 -4.57 18.20
CA GLN A 43 11.24 -5.57 17.40
C GLN A 43 11.34 -6.94 18.07
N ARG A 44 11.51 -6.99 19.40
CA ARG A 44 11.46 -8.26 20.13
C ARG A 44 10.07 -8.88 20.07
N ALA A 45 9.02 -8.09 20.25
CA ALA A 45 7.65 -8.56 20.14
C ALA A 45 7.37 -9.13 18.73
N TRP A 46 7.87 -8.50 17.67
CA TRP A 46 7.77 -9.04 16.31
C TRP A 46 8.42 -10.41 16.16
N ARG A 47 9.61 -10.59 16.76
CA ARG A 47 10.36 -11.85 16.70
C ARG A 47 9.75 -12.95 17.59
N ASP A 48 9.33 -12.59 18.81
CA ASP A 48 9.11 -13.55 19.89
C ASP A 48 7.60 -13.72 20.22
N SER A 49 6.74 -12.78 19.83
CA SER A 49 5.31 -12.83 20.17
C SER A 49 4.42 -12.27 19.05
N ALA A 50 3.90 -11.05 19.18
CA ALA A 50 3.15 -10.36 18.15
C ALA A 50 3.28 -8.85 18.32
N VAL A 51 3.26 -8.11 17.22
CA VAL A 51 3.25 -6.65 17.17
C VAL A 51 2.13 -6.17 16.26
N LEU A 52 1.50 -5.06 16.64
CA LEU A 52 0.48 -4.37 15.87
C LEU A 52 1.07 -3.12 15.21
N PHE A 53 0.96 -3.02 13.89
CA PHE A 53 1.35 -1.85 13.12
C PHE A 53 0.10 -1.07 12.68
N ASP A 54 0.05 0.22 12.96
CA ASP A 54 -0.92 1.11 12.33
C ASP A 54 -0.41 1.52 10.94
N GLN A 55 -1.10 1.05 9.92
CA GLN A 55 -0.80 1.32 8.52
C GLN A 55 -1.85 2.21 7.83
N SER A 56 -2.69 2.86 8.61
CA SER A 56 -3.85 3.58 8.10
C SER A 56 -3.51 4.81 7.25
N HIS A 57 -2.35 5.44 7.45
CA HIS A 57 -2.10 6.77 6.91
C HIS A 57 -1.04 6.87 5.80
N HIS A 58 -0.28 5.81 5.52
CA HIS A 58 0.88 5.91 4.62
C HIS A 58 0.61 5.51 3.16
N MET A 59 -0.50 4.83 2.87
CA MET A 59 -0.88 4.40 1.53
C MET A 59 -2.19 5.05 1.08
N VAL A 60 -2.37 5.05 -0.24
CA VAL A 60 -3.61 5.45 -0.91
C VAL A 60 -4.47 4.22 -1.09
N ASP A 61 -5.77 4.35 -0.85
CA ASP A 61 -6.75 3.34 -1.20
C ASP A 61 -7.56 3.83 -2.41
N ILE A 62 -7.72 2.97 -3.41
CA ILE A 62 -8.56 3.21 -4.58
C ILE A 62 -9.67 2.17 -4.57
N TYR A 63 -10.90 2.63 -4.42
CA TYR A 63 -12.10 1.81 -4.57
C TYR A 63 -12.49 1.81 -6.03
N VAL A 64 -12.49 0.64 -6.66
CA VAL A 64 -12.94 0.43 -8.04
C VAL A 64 -14.24 -0.37 -7.98
N GLU A 65 -15.34 0.27 -8.35
CA GLU A 65 -16.69 -0.28 -8.25
C GLU A 65 -17.35 -0.30 -9.64
N GLY A 66 -17.88 -1.43 -10.03
CA GLY A 66 -18.57 -1.62 -11.31
C GLY A 66 -18.22 -2.94 -11.99
N PRO A 67 -18.99 -3.35 -13.01
CA PRO A 67 -18.84 -4.65 -13.67
C PRO A 67 -17.48 -4.86 -14.33
N ASP A 68 -16.77 -3.80 -14.68
CA ASP A 68 -15.44 -3.89 -15.27
C ASP A 68 -14.30 -3.71 -14.25
N ALA A 69 -14.57 -3.73 -12.94
CA ALA A 69 -13.56 -3.49 -11.92
C ALA A 69 -12.36 -4.45 -12.01
N VAL A 70 -12.62 -5.75 -12.06
CA VAL A 70 -11.57 -6.77 -12.18
C VAL A 70 -10.92 -6.70 -13.56
N LYS A 71 -11.69 -6.42 -14.61
CA LYS A 71 -11.17 -6.28 -15.98
C LYS A 71 -10.18 -5.13 -16.09
N LEU A 72 -10.53 -3.93 -15.62
CA LEU A 72 -9.64 -2.76 -15.61
C LEU A 72 -8.30 -3.11 -14.94
N LEU A 73 -8.33 -3.69 -13.75
CA LEU A 73 -7.13 -4.01 -12.99
C LEU A 73 -6.30 -5.11 -13.66
N SER A 74 -6.96 -6.11 -14.25
CA SER A 74 -6.29 -7.17 -15.01
C SER A 74 -5.59 -6.65 -16.27
N ASP A 75 -6.22 -5.71 -16.98
CA ASP A 75 -5.65 -5.13 -18.21
C ASP A 75 -4.40 -4.26 -17.93
N LEU A 76 -4.29 -3.73 -16.71
CA LEU A 76 -3.17 -2.89 -16.29
C LEU A 76 -2.01 -3.66 -15.64
N ALA A 77 -2.25 -4.88 -15.16
CA ALA A 77 -1.28 -5.66 -14.42
C ALA A 77 -0.51 -6.64 -15.30
N ILE A 78 0.76 -6.84 -15.00
CA ILE A 78 1.56 -7.88 -15.65
C ILE A 78 1.25 -9.28 -15.10
N ASN A 79 0.76 -9.38 -13.88
CA ASN A 79 0.46 -10.66 -13.23
C ASN A 79 -0.96 -11.14 -13.54
N THR A 80 -1.14 -12.47 -13.54
CA THR A 80 -2.42 -13.10 -13.91
C THR A 80 -3.53 -12.90 -12.89
N PHE A 81 -4.77 -12.74 -13.37
CA PHE A 81 -5.99 -12.63 -12.54
C PHE A 81 -6.86 -13.91 -12.57
N LYS A 82 -6.35 -15.02 -13.11
CA LYS A 82 -7.10 -16.29 -13.22
C LYS A 82 -7.70 -16.80 -11.91
N ASN A 83 -7.03 -16.58 -10.78
CA ASN A 83 -7.47 -17.00 -9.45
C ASN A 83 -7.57 -15.77 -8.53
N PHE A 84 -8.59 -14.95 -8.78
CA PHE A 84 -8.87 -13.78 -7.95
C PHE A 84 -10.37 -13.73 -7.58
N PRO A 85 -10.88 -14.73 -6.83
CA PRO A 85 -12.26 -14.72 -6.36
C PRO A 85 -12.48 -13.69 -5.24
N ILE A 86 -13.74 -13.47 -4.88
CA ILE A 86 -14.14 -12.65 -3.73
C ILE A 86 -13.46 -13.16 -2.45
N ASN A 87 -13.18 -12.26 -1.51
CA ASN A 87 -12.46 -12.50 -0.26
C ASN A 87 -10.99 -12.92 -0.44
N ARG A 88 -10.39 -12.61 -1.58
CA ARG A 88 -8.95 -12.81 -1.82
C ARG A 88 -8.21 -11.50 -1.97
N ALA A 89 -6.99 -11.51 -1.46
CA ALA A 89 -5.99 -10.49 -1.74
C ALA A 89 -5.06 -10.96 -2.87
N LYS A 90 -4.57 -10.01 -3.65
CA LYS A 90 -3.65 -10.28 -4.76
C LYS A 90 -2.68 -9.12 -4.92
N GLN A 91 -1.42 -9.42 -5.22
CA GLN A 91 -0.47 -8.42 -5.67
C GLN A 91 -0.94 -7.80 -7.00
N PHE A 92 -0.74 -6.51 -7.14
CA PHE A 92 -0.99 -5.74 -8.35
C PHE A 92 0.29 -5.06 -8.79
N VAL A 93 0.75 -5.37 -10.00
CA VAL A 93 1.98 -4.83 -10.56
C VAL A 93 1.66 -4.19 -11.91
N PRO A 94 1.26 -2.91 -11.93
CA PRO A 94 0.99 -2.21 -13.17
C PRO A 94 2.27 -1.84 -13.90
N CYS A 95 2.24 -1.98 -15.21
CA CYS A 95 3.33 -1.62 -16.12
C CYS A 95 2.88 -0.60 -17.15
N SER A 96 3.82 0.21 -17.62
CA SER A 96 3.61 1.08 -18.77
C SER A 96 3.61 0.28 -20.07
N TYR A 97 3.15 0.90 -21.16
CA TYR A 97 3.18 0.27 -22.50
C TYR A 97 4.59 -0.07 -22.99
N SER A 98 5.62 0.57 -22.45
CA SER A 98 7.02 0.25 -22.73
C SER A 98 7.60 -0.84 -21.81
N GLY A 99 6.77 -1.47 -20.96
CA GLY A 99 7.17 -2.57 -20.08
C GLY A 99 7.81 -2.15 -18.77
N HIS A 100 7.88 -0.85 -18.45
CA HIS A 100 8.42 -0.40 -17.16
C HIS A 100 7.37 -0.54 -16.06
N VAL A 101 7.82 -1.06 -14.91
CA VAL A 101 6.98 -1.14 -13.71
C VAL A 101 6.70 0.28 -13.20
N ILE A 102 5.40 0.60 -13.04
CA ILE A 102 4.93 1.88 -12.49
C ILE A 102 4.98 1.86 -10.97
N GLY A 103 4.74 0.70 -10.39
CA GLY A 103 4.76 0.46 -8.96
C GLY A 103 4.12 -0.87 -8.64
N ASP A 104 3.76 -1.04 -7.37
CA ASP A 104 3.04 -2.20 -6.90
C ASP A 104 2.01 -1.83 -5.84
N GLY A 105 1.23 -2.79 -5.42
CA GLY A 105 0.26 -2.68 -4.34
C GLY A 105 -0.52 -3.96 -4.16
N ILE A 106 -1.47 -3.93 -3.26
CA ILE A 106 -2.34 -5.05 -2.96
C ILE A 106 -3.76 -4.74 -3.42
N LEU A 107 -4.40 -5.70 -4.04
CA LEU A 107 -5.83 -5.69 -4.32
C LEU A 107 -6.57 -6.55 -3.29
N PHE A 108 -7.72 -6.08 -2.86
CA PHE A 108 -8.68 -6.83 -2.05
C PHE A 108 -9.99 -6.92 -2.84
N HIS A 109 -10.40 -8.13 -3.20
CA HIS A 109 -11.66 -8.39 -3.90
C HIS A 109 -12.76 -8.57 -2.86
N LEU A 110 -13.51 -7.51 -2.59
CA LEU A 110 -14.47 -7.47 -1.50
C LEU A 110 -15.84 -8.01 -1.89
N GLU A 111 -16.30 -7.65 -3.09
CA GLU A 111 -17.61 -8.02 -3.63
C GLU A 111 -17.46 -8.24 -5.14
N GLU A 112 -18.44 -8.86 -5.79
CA GLU A 112 -18.40 -9.21 -7.22
C GLU A 112 -17.92 -8.05 -8.12
N ASN A 113 -18.41 -6.84 -7.83
CA ASN A 113 -18.12 -5.63 -8.60
C ASN A 113 -17.32 -4.59 -7.80
N LYS A 114 -16.57 -5.02 -6.78
CA LYS A 114 -15.83 -4.12 -5.90
C LYS A 114 -14.46 -4.64 -5.52
N VAL A 115 -13.46 -3.93 -5.97
CA VAL A 115 -12.06 -4.20 -5.64
C VAL A 115 -11.45 -2.95 -5.03
N VAL A 116 -10.67 -3.14 -3.97
CA VAL A 116 -9.89 -2.05 -3.35
C VAL A 116 -8.41 -2.26 -3.64
N PHE A 117 -7.80 -1.27 -4.24
CA PHE A 117 -6.34 -1.19 -4.37
C PHE A 117 -5.77 -0.42 -3.19
N VAL A 118 -4.71 -0.95 -2.63
CA VAL A 118 -3.92 -0.33 -1.56
C VAL A 118 -2.47 -0.25 -2.00
N GLY A 119 -1.94 0.96 -2.07
CA GLY A 119 -0.56 1.13 -2.51
C GLY A 119 -0.11 2.58 -2.58
N ARG A 120 0.91 2.81 -3.39
CA ARG A 120 1.50 4.14 -3.58
C ARG A 120 0.83 4.93 -4.69
N ALA A 121 0.99 6.25 -4.63
CA ALA A 121 0.38 7.18 -5.56
C ALA A 121 0.62 6.89 -7.05
N PRO A 122 1.80 6.46 -7.52
CA PRO A 122 1.99 6.16 -8.94
C PRO A 122 1.01 5.12 -9.48
N SER A 123 0.86 3.98 -8.81
CA SER A 123 -0.09 2.93 -9.20
C SER A 123 -1.55 3.40 -9.07
N ALA A 124 -1.87 4.13 -8.00
CA ALA A 124 -3.20 4.70 -7.80
C ALA A 124 -3.59 5.67 -8.92
N ASN A 125 -2.69 6.57 -9.31
CA ASN A 125 -2.91 7.51 -10.39
C ASN A 125 -3.06 6.81 -11.76
N TRP A 126 -2.31 5.72 -11.97
CA TRP A 126 -2.41 4.91 -13.18
C TRP A 126 -3.77 4.24 -13.31
N ILE A 127 -4.30 3.68 -12.23
CA ILE A 127 -5.65 3.12 -12.20
C ILE A 127 -6.68 4.21 -12.52
N GLN A 128 -6.62 5.38 -11.86
CA GLN A 128 -7.56 6.47 -12.08
C GLN A 128 -7.53 6.99 -13.53
N TYR A 129 -6.35 7.17 -14.08
CA TYR A 129 -6.19 7.61 -15.46
C TYR A 129 -6.87 6.64 -16.44
N HIS A 130 -6.59 5.35 -16.32
CA HIS A 130 -7.15 4.36 -17.23
C HIS A 130 -8.63 4.09 -17.02
N ALA A 131 -9.15 4.25 -15.83
CA ALA A 131 -10.58 4.20 -15.57
C ALA A 131 -11.33 5.30 -16.35
N ILE A 132 -10.74 6.51 -16.44
CA ILE A 132 -11.32 7.63 -17.18
C ILE A 132 -11.11 7.47 -18.68
N ALA A 133 -9.90 7.13 -19.12
CA ALA A 133 -9.52 7.08 -20.54
C ALA A 133 -9.97 5.80 -21.26
N GLY A 134 -10.18 4.71 -20.55
CA GLY A 134 -10.27 3.36 -21.10
C GLY A 134 -11.68 2.83 -21.35
N LYS A 135 -12.73 3.61 -21.23
CA LYS A 135 -14.13 3.19 -21.46
C LYS A 135 -14.59 1.98 -20.59
N TYR A 136 -14.03 1.83 -19.41
CA TYR A 136 -14.49 0.82 -18.46
C TYR A 136 -15.75 1.29 -17.73
N ASN A 137 -16.68 0.37 -17.54
CA ASN A 137 -17.88 0.63 -16.74
C ASN A 137 -17.54 0.50 -15.24
N VAL A 138 -16.86 1.50 -14.72
CA VAL A 138 -16.43 1.57 -13.33
C VAL A 138 -16.55 2.99 -12.77
N GLN A 139 -16.81 3.07 -11.49
CA GLN A 139 -16.60 4.26 -10.67
C GLN A 139 -15.35 4.08 -9.84
N VAL A 140 -14.50 5.10 -9.80
CA VAL A 140 -13.27 5.08 -9.00
C VAL A 140 -13.30 6.16 -7.94
N THR A 141 -13.18 5.75 -6.68
CA THR A 141 -13.09 6.67 -5.55
C THR A 141 -11.72 6.54 -4.89
N LYS A 142 -11.07 7.69 -4.71
CA LYS A 142 -9.77 7.77 -4.02
C LYS A 142 -9.97 8.09 -2.55
N ASP A 143 -9.36 7.31 -1.68
CA ASP A 143 -9.14 7.62 -0.27
C ASP A 143 -7.66 7.88 -0.04
N ASP A 144 -7.30 9.15 0.03
CA ASP A 144 -5.90 9.56 -0.03
C ASP A 144 -5.17 9.35 1.30
N ARG A 145 -3.89 9.11 1.21
CA ARG A 145 -3.01 9.00 2.37
C ARG A 145 -2.89 10.34 3.10
N SER A 146 -2.61 10.29 4.39
CA SER A 146 -2.18 11.49 5.11
C SER A 146 -0.80 11.94 4.62
N PRO A 147 -0.59 13.22 4.38
CA PRO A 147 0.73 13.73 3.98
C PRO A 147 1.73 13.49 5.11
N GLY A 148 2.76 12.70 4.83
CA GLY A 148 3.89 12.54 5.73
C GLY A 148 4.74 13.82 5.79
N ARG A 149 5.32 14.14 6.93
CA ARG A 149 6.23 15.27 7.15
C ARG A 149 5.64 16.66 6.96
N THR A 150 4.35 16.79 6.81
CA THR A 150 3.72 18.12 6.71
C THR A 150 3.18 18.53 8.05
N LYS A 151 3.21 19.84 8.33
CA LYS A 151 2.48 20.47 9.44
C LYS A 151 0.98 20.45 9.10
N GLY A 152 0.38 19.29 8.96
CA GLY A 152 -1.00 19.14 8.57
C GLY A 152 -1.78 18.28 9.54
N LYS A 153 -3.09 18.32 9.41
CA LYS A 153 -3.98 17.37 10.09
C LYS A 153 -3.97 16.05 9.33
N ALA A 154 -4.11 14.95 10.06
CA ALA A 154 -4.37 13.67 9.42
C ALA A 154 -5.65 13.74 8.60
N VAL A 155 -5.64 13.07 7.45
CA VAL A 155 -6.83 12.89 6.62
C VAL A 155 -7.73 11.87 7.31
N THR A 156 -9.03 12.15 7.38
CA THR A 156 -10.02 11.14 7.79
C THR A 156 -10.11 10.08 6.71
N ARG A 157 -9.86 8.83 7.07
CA ARG A 157 -9.85 7.70 6.15
C ARG A 157 -11.22 7.04 6.10
N LYS A 158 -11.59 6.47 4.94
CA LYS A 158 -12.77 5.61 4.80
C LYS A 158 -12.58 4.27 5.53
N SER A 159 -11.34 3.76 5.54
CA SER A 159 -10.97 2.56 6.27
C SER A 159 -9.61 2.72 6.94
N TYR A 160 -9.49 2.15 8.10
CA TYR A 160 -8.26 2.08 8.87
C TYR A 160 -7.67 0.69 8.74
N ARG A 161 -6.34 0.61 8.68
CA ARG A 161 -5.63 -0.64 8.41
C ARG A 161 -4.59 -0.90 9.48
N PHE A 162 -4.67 -2.11 10.00
CA PHE A 162 -3.72 -2.61 10.97
C PHE A 162 -3.09 -3.89 10.45
N GLN A 163 -1.83 -4.08 10.74
CA GLN A 163 -1.09 -5.29 10.42
C GLN A 163 -0.61 -5.91 11.73
N ILE A 164 -0.93 -7.18 11.95
CA ILE A 164 -0.44 -7.94 13.09
C ILE A 164 0.60 -8.91 12.57
N GLN A 165 1.80 -8.88 13.16
CA GLN A 165 2.90 -9.77 12.79
C GLN A 165 3.58 -10.38 13.98
N GLY A 166 4.14 -11.57 13.79
CA GLY A 166 4.88 -12.34 14.78
C GLY A 166 4.35 -13.77 14.92
N PRO A 167 5.05 -14.63 15.65
CA PRO A 167 4.69 -16.05 15.77
C PRO A 167 3.34 -16.29 16.43
N ASN A 168 2.80 -15.34 17.17
CA ASN A 168 1.48 -15.43 17.81
C ASN A 168 0.41 -14.56 17.11
N ALA A 169 0.69 -14.00 15.93
CA ALA A 169 -0.25 -13.11 15.22
C ALA A 169 -1.59 -13.80 14.94
N GLU A 170 -1.56 -15.04 14.46
CA GLU A 170 -2.76 -15.85 14.18
C GLU A 170 -3.63 -16.01 15.43
N LYS A 171 -3.03 -16.39 16.58
CA LYS A 171 -3.75 -16.54 17.84
C LYS A 171 -4.46 -15.26 18.30
N VAL A 172 -3.81 -14.09 18.06
CA VAL A 172 -4.42 -12.79 18.39
C VAL A 172 -5.64 -12.54 17.52
N ILE A 173 -5.52 -12.78 16.20
CA ILE A 173 -6.62 -12.55 15.25
C ILE A 173 -7.77 -13.53 15.48
N GLU A 174 -7.49 -14.82 15.70
CA GLU A 174 -8.51 -15.82 16.05
C GLU A 174 -9.27 -15.44 17.31
N LYS A 175 -8.57 -14.96 18.34
CA LYS A 175 -9.22 -14.50 19.57
C LYS A 175 -10.12 -13.29 19.33
N LEU A 176 -9.71 -12.35 18.49
CA LEU A 176 -10.53 -11.19 18.10
C LEU A 176 -11.73 -11.60 17.26
N ASN A 177 -11.57 -12.60 16.40
CA ASN A 177 -12.63 -13.13 15.54
C ASN A 177 -13.64 -14.03 16.31
N GLY A 178 -13.31 -14.44 17.52
CA GLY A 178 -14.13 -15.40 18.28
C GLY A 178 -13.95 -16.87 17.85
N GLY A 179 -12.94 -17.17 17.05
CA GLY A 179 -12.60 -18.51 16.57
C GLY A 179 -11.68 -18.50 15.37
N PRO A 180 -11.28 -19.69 14.89
CA PRO A 180 -10.42 -19.81 13.71
C PRO A 180 -11.12 -19.28 12.45
N PHE A 181 -10.32 -18.89 11.48
CA PHE A 181 -10.79 -18.52 10.14
C PHE A 181 -11.09 -19.78 9.32
N SER A 182 -12.20 -19.76 8.59
CA SER A 182 -12.60 -20.82 7.66
C SER A 182 -11.98 -20.63 6.28
#